data_e5bb9df8a3af4906aa1ed55b1113573a
#
_entry.id   e5bb9df8a3af4906aa1ed55b1113573a
#
_cell.length_a   1.000
_cell.length_b   1.000
_cell.length_c   1.000
_cell.angle_alpha   90.00
_cell.angle_beta   90.00
_cell.angle_gamma   90.00
#
_symmetry.space_group_name_H-M   'P 1'
#
loop_
_entity.id
_entity.type
_entity.pdbx_description
1 polymer ?
#
loop_
_entity_poly.entity_id
_entity_poly.type
_entity_poly.pdbx_seq_one_letter_code
_entity_poly.pdbx_strand_id
1 'polypeptide(L)'
;MAATEVILLQRVAHLGQMGDAVKVRPGYARNYLLPQGMAIRANEANRARFDRERAQLEAQNIKNREEAERLSERMEGLAVVLIRQAGDSGSLYGSVSTRDVAQSVTEAGFTITRQQVSLAHPIKSLGLYEVKVALHPEVVVSVIVNVARSQEEAERQARGEATSVEEEATLAGDEAFVEGEIVADAEDAEIQEASA
;
A
#
# COMPACT_ATOMS: atom_id res chain seq x y z
N MET A 1 32.03 -4.01 4.91
CA MET A 1 31.59 -3.54 3.59
C MET A 1 31.75 -2.02 3.53
N ALA A 2 32.30 -1.48 2.45
CA ALA A 2 32.49 -0.02 2.31
C ALA A 2 31.11 0.67 2.21
N ALA A 3 30.85 1.65 3.06
CA ALA A 3 29.67 2.50 2.95
C ALA A 3 29.97 3.66 2.00
N THR A 4 28.96 4.13 1.26
CA THR A 4 29.07 5.31 0.42
C THR A 4 28.34 6.46 1.13
N GLU A 5 29.02 7.59 1.31
CA GLU A 5 28.43 8.79 1.87
C GLU A 5 27.80 9.62 0.76
N VAL A 6 26.54 10.01 0.97
CA VAL A 6 25.74 10.79 0.02
C VAL A 6 25.06 11.96 0.73
N ILE A 7 24.82 13.05 0.01
CA ILE A 7 24.05 14.22 0.48
C ILE A 7 22.66 14.08 -0.14
N LEU A 8 21.61 14.15 0.69
CA LEU A 8 20.23 14.07 0.22
C LEU A 8 19.79 15.41 -0.38
N LEU A 9 19.24 15.39 -1.59
CA LEU A 9 18.67 16.56 -2.29
C LEU A 9 17.17 16.74 -1.99
N GLN A 10 16.54 15.70 -1.48
CA GLN A 10 15.15 15.68 -1.03
C GLN A 10 15.01 14.75 0.16
N ARG A 11 13.91 14.87 0.89
CA ARG A 11 13.60 13.93 1.97
C ARG A 11 13.44 12.51 1.43
N VAL A 12 14.11 11.57 2.07
CA VAL A 12 13.98 10.13 1.78
C VAL A 12 13.52 9.42 3.05
N ALA A 13 12.40 8.69 2.95
CA ALA A 13 11.88 7.91 4.07
C ALA A 13 12.97 6.96 4.62
N HIS A 14 13.10 6.89 5.94
CA HIS A 14 14.09 6.09 6.68
C HIS A 14 15.56 6.51 6.55
N LEU A 15 15.90 7.55 5.79
CA LEU A 15 17.28 8.03 5.67
C LEU A 15 17.51 9.39 6.33
N GLY A 16 16.66 10.38 6.02
CA GLY A 16 16.82 11.72 6.57
C GLY A 16 16.16 12.80 5.71
N GLN A 17 16.48 14.03 6.06
CA GLN A 17 15.98 15.27 5.43
C GLN A 17 16.90 15.73 4.31
N MET A 18 16.44 16.73 3.54
CA MET A 18 17.26 17.39 2.55
C MET A 18 18.49 18.04 3.20
N GLY A 19 19.66 17.83 2.62
CA GLY A 19 20.94 18.34 3.12
C GLY A 19 21.67 17.40 4.06
N ASP A 20 21.04 16.34 4.56
CA ASP A 20 21.71 15.38 5.41
C ASP A 20 22.76 14.57 4.64
N ALA A 21 23.96 14.45 5.26
CA ALA A 21 25.01 13.57 4.76
C ALA A 21 24.87 12.20 5.43
N VAL A 22 24.43 11.20 4.67
CA VAL A 22 24.13 9.87 5.17
C VAL A 22 25.02 8.79 4.55
N LYS A 23 25.38 7.78 5.36
CA LYS A 23 26.14 6.63 4.91
C LYS A 23 25.20 5.51 4.50
N VAL A 24 25.21 5.12 3.24
CA VAL A 24 24.33 4.09 2.67
C VAL A 24 25.13 2.96 2.03
N ARG A 25 24.47 1.83 1.78
CA ARG A 25 25.05 0.71 1.05
C ARG A 25 25.39 1.14 -0.39
N PRO A 26 26.55 0.75 -0.95
CA PRO A 26 26.99 1.19 -2.29
C PRO A 26 25.99 0.86 -3.40
N GLY A 27 25.33 -0.32 -3.31
CA GLY A 27 24.31 -0.74 -4.27
C GLY A 27 23.08 0.17 -4.25
N TYR A 28 22.61 0.54 -3.07
CA TYR A 28 21.47 1.43 -2.91
C TYR A 28 21.77 2.84 -3.42
N ALA A 29 22.95 3.36 -3.10
CA ALA A 29 23.39 4.64 -3.65
C ALA A 29 23.44 4.62 -5.18
N ARG A 30 24.14 3.63 -5.77
CA ARG A 30 24.39 3.57 -7.22
C ARG A 30 23.16 3.27 -8.06
N ASN A 31 22.27 2.37 -7.58
CA ASN A 31 21.16 1.84 -8.37
C ASN A 31 19.84 2.60 -8.14
N TYR A 32 19.73 3.34 -7.04
CA TYR A 32 18.49 4.02 -6.66
C TYR A 32 18.68 5.51 -6.43
N LEU A 33 19.44 5.93 -5.40
CA LEU A 33 19.50 7.33 -4.99
C LEU A 33 20.12 8.24 -6.06
N LEU A 34 21.25 7.84 -6.65
CA LEU A 34 21.96 8.65 -7.65
C LEU A 34 21.22 8.71 -8.99
N PRO A 35 20.71 7.60 -9.57
CA PRO A 35 19.97 7.64 -10.83
C PRO A 35 18.64 8.39 -10.74
N GLN A 36 17.98 8.35 -9.58
CA GLN A 36 16.73 9.08 -9.35
C GLN A 36 16.94 10.57 -9.02
N GLY A 37 18.19 11.02 -8.88
CA GLY A 37 18.48 12.38 -8.51
C GLY A 37 18.09 12.75 -7.06
N MET A 38 17.85 11.75 -6.20
CA MET A 38 17.46 11.96 -4.80
C MET A 38 18.63 12.33 -3.90
N ALA A 39 19.86 11.98 -4.33
CA ALA A 39 21.08 12.28 -3.60
C ALA A 39 22.26 12.47 -4.54
N ILE A 40 23.31 13.11 -4.04
CA ILE A 40 24.61 13.26 -4.69
C ILE A 40 25.70 12.67 -3.79
N ARG A 41 26.87 12.32 -4.36
CA ARG A 41 28.01 11.85 -3.56
C ARG A 41 28.54 12.98 -2.70
N ALA A 42 28.87 12.68 -1.45
CA ALA A 42 29.39 13.60 -0.47
C ALA A 42 30.88 13.90 -0.72
N ASN A 43 31.19 14.64 -1.79
CA ASN A 43 32.52 15.21 -2.03
C ASN A 43 32.48 16.68 -1.68
N GLU A 44 33.64 17.29 -1.44
CA GLU A 44 33.78 18.70 -1.12
C GLU A 44 33.17 19.62 -2.21
N ALA A 45 33.47 19.33 -3.50
CA ALA A 45 32.90 20.05 -4.62
C ALA A 45 31.35 19.99 -4.66
N ASN A 46 30.75 18.82 -4.35
CA ASN A 46 29.30 18.65 -4.32
C ASN A 46 28.65 19.30 -3.10
N ARG A 47 29.36 19.36 -1.97
CA ARG A 47 28.91 20.13 -0.79
C ARG A 47 28.82 21.60 -1.10
N ALA A 48 29.92 22.17 -1.65
CA ALA A 48 29.91 23.56 -2.05
C ALA A 48 28.91 23.92 -3.15
N ARG A 49 28.58 22.96 -4.02
CA ARG A 49 27.51 23.09 -5.01
C ARG A 49 26.14 23.09 -4.34
N PHE A 50 25.88 22.09 -3.45
CA PHE A 50 24.64 21.99 -2.70
C PHE A 50 24.36 23.26 -1.89
N ASP A 51 25.37 23.81 -1.18
CA ASP A 51 25.20 25.01 -0.38
C ASP A 51 24.78 26.23 -1.23
N ARG A 52 25.24 26.32 -2.47
CA ARG A 52 24.83 27.38 -3.42
C ARG A 52 23.41 27.19 -3.96
N GLU A 53 23.02 25.94 -4.21
CA GLU A 53 21.74 25.58 -4.82
C GLU A 53 20.65 25.31 -3.77
N ARG A 54 21.01 25.26 -2.48
CA ARG A 54 20.14 24.87 -1.37
C ARG A 54 18.81 25.63 -1.36
N ALA A 55 18.85 26.96 -1.41
CA ALA A 55 17.64 27.77 -1.37
C ALA A 55 16.71 27.51 -2.56
N GLN A 56 17.28 27.22 -3.74
CA GLN A 56 16.52 26.89 -4.94
C GLN A 56 15.89 25.50 -4.83
N LEU A 57 16.61 24.52 -4.29
CA LEU A 57 16.11 23.16 -4.06
C LEU A 57 15.00 23.16 -2.99
N GLU A 58 15.15 23.95 -1.92
CA GLU A 58 14.12 24.13 -0.91
C GLU A 58 12.84 24.72 -1.50
N ALA A 59 12.96 25.77 -2.30
CA ALA A 59 11.82 26.36 -2.99
C ALA A 59 11.13 25.38 -3.96
N GLN A 60 11.89 24.57 -4.67
CA GLN A 60 11.36 23.53 -5.56
C GLN A 60 10.62 22.45 -4.77
N ASN A 61 11.19 21.96 -3.67
CA ASN A 61 10.55 20.95 -2.81
C ASN A 61 9.24 21.46 -2.21
N ILE A 62 9.18 22.71 -1.79
CA ILE A 62 7.96 23.34 -1.26
C ILE A 62 6.88 23.35 -2.35
N LYS A 63 7.21 23.77 -3.58
CA LYS A 63 6.27 23.77 -4.71
C LYS A 63 5.75 22.35 -5.04
N ASN A 64 6.67 21.40 -5.13
CA ASN A 64 6.30 20.00 -5.41
C ASN A 64 5.38 19.43 -4.32
N ARG A 65 5.64 19.80 -3.06
CA ARG A 65 4.79 19.41 -1.93
C ARG A 65 3.39 20.04 -2.02
N GLU A 66 3.30 21.35 -2.28
CA GLU A 66 2.01 22.03 -2.44
C GLU A 66 1.19 21.45 -3.61
N GLU A 67 1.85 21.12 -4.72
CA GLU A 67 1.20 20.45 -5.85
C GLU A 67 0.68 19.05 -5.45
N ALA A 68 1.49 18.30 -4.70
CA ALA A 68 1.09 16.99 -4.19
C ALA A 68 -0.06 17.09 -3.18
N GLU A 69 -0.07 18.11 -2.31
CA GLU A 69 -1.16 18.38 -1.36
C GLU A 69 -2.48 18.67 -2.10
N ARG A 70 -2.45 19.52 -3.14
CA ARG A 70 -3.64 19.81 -3.96
C ARG A 70 -4.15 18.57 -4.72
N LEU A 71 -3.25 17.72 -5.19
CA LEU A 71 -3.63 16.45 -5.81
C LEU A 71 -4.20 15.49 -4.78
N SER A 72 -3.65 15.46 -3.57
CA SER A 72 -4.13 14.60 -2.48
C SER A 72 -5.57 14.90 -2.10
N GLU A 73 -5.94 16.17 -1.96
CA GLU A 73 -7.31 16.61 -1.68
C GLU A 73 -8.30 16.12 -2.74
N ARG A 74 -7.88 16.12 -4.00
CA ARG A 74 -8.72 15.65 -5.12
C ARG A 74 -8.80 14.13 -5.24
N MET A 75 -7.81 13.42 -4.72
CA MET A 75 -7.75 11.95 -4.71
C MET A 75 -8.34 11.35 -3.43
N GLU A 76 -8.62 12.17 -2.43
CA GLU A 76 -9.21 11.70 -1.18
C GLU A 76 -10.59 11.10 -1.44
N GLY A 77 -10.81 9.88 -0.97
CA GLY A 77 -12.04 9.14 -1.23
C GLY A 77 -12.21 8.58 -2.64
N LEU A 78 -11.17 8.65 -3.49
CA LEU A 78 -11.22 8.05 -4.83
C LEU A 78 -11.39 6.55 -4.73
N ALA A 79 -12.47 6.03 -5.37
CA ALA A 79 -12.69 4.61 -5.56
C ALA A 79 -12.44 4.24 -7.03
N VAL A 80 -11.56 3.27 -7.25
CA VAL A 80 -11.20 2.80 -8.58
C VAL A 80 -11.62 1.34 -8.75
N VAL A 81 -12.31 1.03 -9.83
CA VAL A 81 -12.78 -0.33 -10.13
C VAL A 81 -11.80 -1.05 -11.04
N LEU A 82 -11.42 -2.26 -10.63
CA LEU A 82 -10.58 -3.17 -11.40
C LEU A 82 -11.36 -4.45 -11.72
N ILE A 83 -11.71 -4.65 -12.98
CA ILE A 83 -12.40 -5.86 -13.43
C ILE A 83 -11.36 -6.93 -13.75
N ARG A 84 -11.45 -8.09 -13.06
CA ARG A 84 -10.57 -9.25 -13.25
C ARG A 84 -11.35 -10.55 -13.17
N GLN A 85 -10.89 -11.56 -13.91
CA GLN A 85 -11.49 -12.89 -13.83
C GLN A 85 -11.12 -13.57 -12.51
N ALA A 86 -12.13 -14.14 -11.84
CA ALA A 86 -11.96 -14.88 -10.61
C ALA A 86 -12.77 -16.19 -10.62
N GLY A 87 -12.30 -17.17 -9.87
CA GLY A 87 -13.01 -18.41 -9.61
C GLY A 87 -14.20 -18.22 -8.65
N ASP A 88 -15.00 -19.26 -8.47
CA ASP A 88 -16.18 -19.24 -7.59
C ASP A 88 -15.81 -18.99 -6.12
N SER A 89 -14.61 -19.38 -5.71
CA SER A 89 -14.05 -19.08 -4.39
C SER A 89 -13.60 -17.62 -4.19
N GLY A 90 -13.87 -16.72 -5.15
CA GLY A 90 -13.40 -15.33 -5.09
C GLY A 90 -11.91 -15.12 -5.34
N SER A 91 -11.15 -16.19 -5.63
CA SER A 91 -9.73 -16.10 -5.96
C SER A 91 -9.52 -15.68 -7.40
N LEU A 92 -8.65 -14.70 -7.65
CA LEU A 92 -8.33 -14.21 -8.99
C LEU A 92 -7.50 -15.26 -9.78
N TYR A 93 -7.78 -15.40 -11.07
CA TYR A 93 -6.88 -16.09 -12.01
C TYR A 93 -5.68 -15.20 -12.36
N GLY A 94 -4.87 -14.88 -11.34
CA GLY A 94 -3.74 -13.95 -11.44
C GLY A 94 -3.60 -13.09 -10.19
N SER A 95 -3.06 -11.90 -10.37
CA SER A 95 -2.93 -10.94 -9.27
C SER A 95 -3.02 -9.51 -9.79
N VAL A 96 -3.56 -8.60 -8.95
CA VAL A 96 -3.49 -7.16 -9.21
C VAL A 96 -2.16 -6.64 -8.64
N SER A 97 -1.39 -6.01 -9.51
CA SER A 97 -0.08 -5.43 -9.20
C SER A 97 -0.15 -3.91 -9.02
N THR A 98 0.95 -3.31 -8.51
CA THR A 98 1.09 -1.85 -8.43
C THR A 98 0.95 -1.16 -9.79
N ARG A 99 1.30 -1.87 -10.90
CA ARG A 99 1.15 -1.36 -12.26
C ARG A 99 -0.33 -1.25 -12.65
N ASP A 100 -1.12 -2.27 -12.33
CA ASP A 100 -2.55 -2.29 -12.67
C ASP A 100 -3.28 -1.18 -11.91
N VAL A 101 -2.98 -1.01 -10.62
CA VAL A 101 -3.53 0.08 -9.80
C VAL A 101 -3.14 1.45 -10.37
N ALA A 102 -1.85 1.65 -10.71
CA ALA A 102 -1.40 2.91 -11.29
C ALA A 102 -2.11 3.22 -12.61
N GLN A 103 -2.34 2.21 -13.44
CA GLN A 103 -3.06 2.37 -14.70
C GLN A 103 -4.51 2.79 -14.47
N SER A 104 -5.24 2.12 -13.57
CA SER A 104 -6.64 2.44 -13.29
C SER A 104 -6.82 3.82 -12.66
N VAL A 105 -5.91 4.24 -11.78
CA VAL A 105 -5.92 5.61 -11.25
C VAL A 105 -5.60 6.64 -12.34
N THR A 106 -4.74 6.26 -13.32
CA THR A 106 -4.48 7.14 -14.47
C THR A 106 -5.69 7.26 -15.39
N GLU A 107 -6.44 6.18 -15.59
CA GLU A 107 -7.71 6.18 -16.32
C GLU A 107 -8.79 7.02 -15.61
N ALA A 108 -8.74 7.11 -14.28
CA ALA A 108 -9.59 8.00 -13.49
C ALA A 108 -9.16 9.49 -13.55
N GLY A 109 -8.11 9.81 -14.30
CA GLY A 109 -7.68 11.19 -14.59
C GLY A 109 -6.51 11.70 -13.71
N PHE A 110 -5.85 10.85 -12.94
CA PHE A 110 -4.71 11.22 -12.12
C PHE A 110 -3.43 10.56 -12.63
N THR A 111 -2.46 11.34 -13.06
CA THR A 111 -1.19 10.80 -13.56
C THR A 111 -0.31 10.35 -12.40
N ILE A 112 -0.22 9.04 -12.18
CA ILE A 112 0.64 8.44 -11.18
C ILE A 112 1.56 7.37 -11.78
N THR A 113 2.70 7.14 -11.13
CA THR A 113 3.64 6.10 -11.51
C THR A 113 3.48 4.87 -10.60
N ARG A 114 3.85 3.69 -11.11
CA ARG A 114 3.85 2.45 -10.33
C ARG A 114 4.69 2.52 -9.05
N GLN A 115 5.70 3.39 -9.01
CA GLN A 115 6.60 3.54 -7.86
C GLN A 115 5.94 4.30 -6.71
N GLN A 116 4.91 5.11 -7.02
CA GLN A 116 4.13 5.85 -6.03
C GLN A 116 3.08 4.99 -5.34
N VAL A 117 2.72 3.85 -5.94
CA VAL A 117 1.74 2.90 -5.38
C VAL A 117 2.44 1.94 -4.42
N SER A 118 2.03 1.93 -3.16
CA SER A 118 2.55 1.04 -2.13
C SER A 118 1.57 -0.10 -1.87
N LEU A 119 1.94 -1.31 -2.29
CA LEU A 119 1.22 -2.55 -2.00
C LEU A 119 2.14 -3.47 -1.20
N ALA A 120 1.72 -3.92 -0.03
CA ALA A 120 2.47 -4.89 0.76
C ALA A 120 2.58 -6.24 0.02
N HIS A 121 1.48 -6.69 -0.56
CA HIS A 121 1.40 -7.91 -1.37
C HIS A 121 0.50 -7.69 -2.57
N PRO A 122 0.73 -8.38 -3.71
CA PRO A 122 -0.20 -8.38 -4.83
C PRO A 122 -1.58 -8.90 -4.40
N ILE A 123 -2.65 -8.24 -4.82
CA ILE A 123 -4.02 -8.62 -4.50
C ILE A 123 -4.39 -9.86 -5.30
N LYS A 124 -4.94 -10.88 -4.64
CA LYS A 124 -5.29 -12.18 -5.24
C LYS A 124 -6.75 -12.57 -5.07
N SER A 125 -7.55 -11.79 -4.39
CA SER A 125 -8.97 -12.03 -4.16
C SER A 125 -9.82 -10.84 -4.55
N LEU A 126 -11.12 -11.08 -4.76
CA LEU A 126 -12.11 -10.02 -4.97
C LEU A 126 -12.32 -9.23 -3.68
N GLY A 127 -12.78 -7.99 -3.78
CA GLY A 127 -13.14 -7.17 -2.63
C GLY A 127 -12.61 -5.73 -2.72
N LEU A 128 -12.78 -4.99 -1.62
CA LEU A 128 -12.33 -3.62 -1.45
C LEU A 128 -10.98 -3.58 -0.73
N TYR A 129 -10.03 -2.87 -1.31
CA TYR A 129 -8.67 -2.76 -0.77
C TYR A 129 -8.28 -1.29 -0.66
N GLU A 130 -7.78 -0.92 0.50
CA GLU A 130 -7.17 0.38 0.71
C GLU A 130 -5.72 0.34 0.27
N VAL A 131 -5.37 1.14 -0.72
CA VAL A 131 -4.04 1.21 -1.30
C VAL A 131 -3.44 2.59 -1.07
N LYS A 132 -2.22 2.64 -0.53
CA LYS A 132 -1.52 3.89 -0.29
C LYS A 132 -0.77 4.34 -1.53
N VAL A 133 -0.99 5.59 -1.91
CA VAL A 133 -0.31 6.27 -3.02
C VAL A 133 0.53 7.41 -2.46
N ALA A 134 1.85 7.32 -2.59
CA ALA A 134 2.79 8.35 -2.17
C ALA A 134 3.00 9.34 -3.33
N LEU A 135 2.33 10.48 -3.29
CA LEU A 135 2.50 11.56 -4.27
C LEU A 135 3.80 12.31 -4.05
N HIS A 136 4.16 12.50 -2.79
CA HIS A 136 5.40 13.12 -2.34
C HIS A 136 5.94 12.35 -1.12
N PRO A 137 7.24 12.42 -0.77
CA PRO A 137 7.77 11.79 0.44
C PRO A 137 7.07 12.18 1.75
N GLU A 138 6.35 13.30 1.75
CA GLU A 138 5.59 13.81 2.89
C GLU A 138 4.06 13.69 2.71
N VAL A 139 3.58 13.41 1.49
CA VAL A 139 2.15 13.37 1.15
C VAL A 139 1.77 11.99 0.66
N VAL A 140 0.99 11.28 1.45
CA VAL A 140 0.48 9.92 1.14
C VAL A 140 -1.03 9.96 1.22
N VAL A 141 -1.68 9.43 0.19
CA VAL A 141 -3.15 9.35 0.08
C VAL A 141 -3.58 7.90 0.04
N SER A 142 -4.70 7.59 0.65
CA SER A 142 -5.37 6.29 0.55
C SER A 142 -6.39 6.31 -0.56
N VAL A 143 -6.31 5.35 -1.47
CA VAL A 143 -7.24 5.14 -2.58
C VAL A 143 -7.92 3.79 -2.40
N ILE A 144 -9.24 3.73 -2.57
CA ILE A 144 -10.00 2.48 -2.50
C ILE A 144 -9.96 1.81 -3.86
N VAL A 145 -9.42 0.59 -3.89
CA VAL A 145 -9.37 -0.25 -5.09
C VAL A 145 -10.41 -1.36 -4.94
N ASN A 146 -11.43 -1.31 -5.77
CA ASN A 146 -12.49 -2.31 -5.84
C ASN A 146 -12.15 -3.33 -6.93
N VAL A 147 -11.90 -4.58 -6.53
CA VAL A 147 -11.60 -5.69 -7.46
C VAL A 147 -12.83 -6.57 -7.59
N ALA A 148 -13.41 -6.62 -8.78
CA ALA A 148 -14.66 -7.33 -9.07
C ALA A 148 -14.56 -8.13 -10.38
N ARG A 149 -15.51 -9.07 -10.61
CA ARG A 149 -15.65 -9.84 -11.87
C ARG A 149 -16.37 -9.02 -12.94
N SER A 150 -17.32 -8.20 -12.51
CA SER A 150 -18.15 -7.36 -13.37
C SER A 150 -18.39 -5.99 -12.72
N GLN A 151 -18.87 -5.05 -13.53
CA GLN A 151 -19.20 -3.73 -13.03
C GLN A 151 -20.37 -3.74 -12.03
N GLU A 152 -21.34 -4.65 -12.25
CA GLU A 152 -22.49 -4.84 -11.34
C GLU A 152 -22.04 -5.32 -9.96
N GLU A 153 -21.08 -6.25 -9.91
CA GLU A 153 -20.50 -6.74 -8.67
C GLU A 153 -19.72 -5.62 -7.95
N ALA A 154 -18.96 -4.81 -8.69
CA ALA A 154 -18.26 -3.66 -8.13
C ALA A 154 -19.22 -2.64 -7.49
N GLU A 155 -20.37 -2.41 -8.10
CA GLU A 155 -21.39 -1.52 -7.56
C GLU A 155 -22.07 -2.07 -6.31
N ARG A 156 -22.29 -3.39 -6.23
CA ARG A 156 -22.81 -4.06 -5.02
C ARG A 156 -21.81 -3.96 -3.88
N GLN A 157 -20.55 -4.28 -4.14
CA GLN A 157 -19.47 -4.14 -3.16
C GLN A 157 -19.33 -2.69 -2.65
N ALA A 158 -19.44 -1.71 -3.54
CA ALA A 158 -19.39 -0.30 -3.17
C ALA A 158 -20.57 0.13 -2.28
N ARG A 159 -21.75 -0.53 -2.39
CA ARG A 159 -22.92 -0.31 -1.53
C ARG A 159 -22.84 -1.06 -0.20
N GLY A 160 -21.83 -1.90 0.01
CA GLY A 160 -21.70 -2.72 1.22
C GLY A 160 -22.66 -3.92 1.23
N GLU A 161 -23.21 -4.30 0.09
CA GLU A 161 -23.96 -5.54 -0.06
C GLU A 161 -22.92 -6.68 -0.12
N ALA A 162 -22.95 -7.60 0.87
CA ALA A 162 -22.06 -8.74 0.94
C ALA A 162 -22.10 -9.53 -0.37
N THR A 163 -20.93 -9.84 -0.92
CA THR A 163 -20.83 -10.78 -2.04
C THR A 163 -21.11 -12.17 -1.50
N SER A 164 -21.71 -13.04 -2.31
CA SER A 164 -22.12 -14.41 -1.95
C SER A 164 -21.04 -15.27 -1.25
N VAL A 165 -19.78 -14.85 -1.34
CA VAL A 165 -18.63 -15.49 -0.69
C VAL A 165 -18.51 -15.12 0.79
N GLU A 166 -18.95 -13.92 1.20
CA GLU A 166 -18.96 -13.50 2.61
C GLU A 166 -20.15 -14.07 3.37
N GLU A 167 -21.29 -14.27 2.68
CA GLU A 167 -22.47 -14.92 3.27
C GLU A 167 -22.20 -16.42 3.57
N GLU A 168 -21.52 -17.15 2.67
CA GLU A 168 -21.14 -18.56 2.93
C GLU A 168 -20.08 -18.67 4.06
N ALA A 169 -19.17 -17.72 4.21
CA ALA A 169 -18.17 -17.75 5.27
C ALA A 169 -18.78 -17.45 6.65
N THR A 170 -19.78 -16.59 6.72
CA THR A 170 -20.48 -16.30 7.99
C THR A 170 -21.42 -17.43 8.38
N LEU A 171 -22.09 -18.09 7.44
CA LEU A 171 -22.94 -19.26 7.71
C LEU A 171 -22.11 -20.48 8.12
N ALA A 172 -20.94 -20.72 7.50
CA ALA A 172 -20.02 -21.79 7.89
C ALA A 172 -19.35 -21.55 9.26
N GLY A 173 -19.22 -20.30 9.68
CA GLY A 173 -18.68 -19.92 11.00
C GLY A 173 -19.68 -20.14 12.14
N ASP A 174 -20.98 -19.96 11.89
CA ASP A 174 -22.02 -20.14 12.89
C ASP A 174 -22.38 -21.61 13.11
N GLU A 175 -22.31 -22.46 12.07
CA GLU A 175 -22.55 -23.90 12.22
C GLU A 175 -21.40 -24.62 12.95
N ALA A 176 -20.18 -24.16 12.86
CA ALA A 176 -19.04 -24.76 13.56
C ALA A 176 -18.98 -24.42 15.07
N PHE A 177 -19.71 -23.37 15.51
CA PHE A 177 -19.75 -23.01 16.92
C PHE A 177 -20.82 -23.76 17.72
N VAL A 178 -21.83 -24.34 17.07
CA VAL A 178 -22.94 -25.07 17.74
C VAL A 178 -22.62 -26.56 17.98
N GLU A 179 -21.73 -27.18 17.19
CA GLU A 179 -21.34 -28.59 17.39
C GLU A 179 -20.26 -28.80 18.49
N GLY A 180 -19.59 -27.73 18.96
CA GLY A 180 -18.56 -27.84 20.01
C GLY A 180 -19.06 -27.82 21.44
N GLU A 181 -20.33 -27.42 21.70
CA GLU A 181 -20.82 -27.18 23.06
C GLU A 181 -21.68 -28.34 23.63
N ILE A 182 -22.01 -29.37 22.84
CA ILE A 182 -22.84 -30.50 23.27
C ILE A 182 -22.01 -31.68 23.80
N VAL A 183 -20.69 -31.70 23.65
CA VAL A 183 -19.86 -32.86 24.05
C VAL A 183 -19.16 -32.70 25.39
N ALA A 184 -19.17 -31.51 26.00
CA ALA A 184 -18.46 -31.24 27.25
C ALA A 184 -19.29 -31.53 28.53
N ASP A 185 -20.60 -31.69 28.46
CA ASP A 185 -21.46 -31.89 29.64
C ASP A 185 -21.80 -33.38 29.95
N ALA A 186 -21.30 -34.34 29.14
CA ALA A 186 -21.60 -35.75 29.33
C ALA A 186 -20.51 -36.55 30.06
N GLU A 187 -19.29 -36.02 30.20
CA GLU A 187 -18.18 -36.74 30.89
C GLU A 187 -18.03 -36.45 32.39
N ASP A 188 -18.60 -35.35 32.89
CA ASP A 188 -18.50 -35.02 34.32
C ASP A 188 -19.55 -35.65 35.23
N ALA A 189 -20.56 -36.39 34.67
CA ALA A 189 -21.60 -37.06 35.44
C ALA A 189 -21.27 -38.50 35.88
N GLU A 190 -20.27 -39.14 35.27
CA GLU A 190 -19.93 -40.57 35.60
C GLU A 190 -18.81 -40.73 36.64
N ILE A 191 -18.15 -39.63 37.09
CA ILE A 191 -17.04 -39.76 38.05
C ILE A 191 -17.50 -39.62 39.53
N GLN A 192 -18.75 -39.24 39.79
CA GLN A 192 -19.26 -39.06 41.16
C GLN A 192 -20.00 -40.28 41.76
N GLU A 193 -20.29 -41.32 41.01
CA GLU A 193 -20.94 -42.53 41.54
C GLU A 193 -20.01 -43.70 41.91
N ALA A 194 -18.69 -43.57 41.70
CA ALA A 194 -17.72 -44.66 41.97
C ALA A 194 -16.89 -44.49 43.25
N SER A 195 -17.26 -43.53 44.16
CA SER A 195 -16.57 -43.41 45.46
C SER A 195 -17.52 -43.08 46.61
N ALA A 196 -18.46 -44.03 46.87
CA ALA A 196 -19.18 -44.11 48.13
C ALA A 196 -19.24 -45.57 48.57
#